data_2ccdfa287f2caa3236f8486578b2fb06
#
_entry.id   2ccdfa287f2caa3236f8486578b2fb06
#
_cell.length_a   1.000
_cell.length_b   1.000
_cell.length_c   1.000
_cell.angle_alpha   90.00
_cell.angle_beta   90.00
_cell.angle_gamma   90.00
#
_symmetry.space_group_name_H-M   'P 1'
#
loop_
_entity.id
_entity.type
_entity.pdbx_description
1 polymer ?
#
loop_
_entity_poly.entity_id
_entity_poly.type
_entity_poly.pdbx_seq_one_letter_code
_entity_poly.pdbx_strand_id
1 'polypeptide(L)'
;LSPTLESALSLSSVTASSSDKKEKRLPLSGNVELESNYRDLLFSVSLPHYNKLSVHFHYVLQGGQGMALTSDLKEPEIRYGSLDYGEYTFQAEAYNDLGQKIGEVEYHFAIARPFYLSYYAFALYLIVLTALVYFFSKWRANRAMEKKRKEYEAEQVQQNIKMREQEHLITLQQQQLLEAELS
;
A
#
# COMPACT_ATOMS: atom_id res chain seq x y z
N LEU A 1 6.81 -6.51 59.78
CA LEU A 1 7.36 -6.26 58.44
C LEU A 1 7.30 -7.57 57.69
N SER A 2 6.14 -7.87 57.09
CA SER A 2 6.00 -9.02 56.17
C SER A 2 6.63 -8.60 54.82
N PRO A 3 7.54 -9.39 54.25
CA PRO A 3 7.95 -9.16 52.89
C PRO A 3 6.73 -9.43 52.03
N THR A 4 6.24 -8.41 51.37
CA THR A 4 5.30 -8.48 50.26
C THR A 4 6.03 -9.29 49.18
N LEU A 5 5.67 -10.56 49.04
CA LEU A 5 6.05 -11.35 47.87
C LEU A 5 5.31 -10.70 46.68
N GLU A 6 5.93 -9.72 46.06
CA GLU A 6 5.55 -9.28 44.74
C GLU A 6 5.72 -10.48 43.81
N SER A 7 4.63 -11.17 43.60
CA SER A 7 4.53 -12.18 42.54
C SER A 7 4.60 -11.44 41.24
N ALA A 8 5.80 -11.26 40.70
CA ALA A 8 6.02 -10.50 39.50
C ALA A 8 5.34 -11.20 38.33
N LEU A 9 4.23 -10.64 37.83
CA LEU A 9 3.67 -11.00 36.55
C LEU A 9 4.75 -10.75 35.49
N SER A 10 5.02 -11.72 34.65
CA SER A 10 6.03 -11.62 33.61
C SER A 10 5.50 -12.12 32.27
N LEU A 11 6.00 -11.54 31.17
CA LEU A 11 5.77 -12.10 29.82
C LEU A 11 6.54 -13.43 29.72
N SER A 12 5.84 -14.48 29.35
CA SER A 12 6.41 -15.79 29.07
C SER A 12 6.85 -15.92 27.62
N SER A 13 6.02 -15.44 26.69
CA SER A 13 6.34 -15.42 25.29
C SER A 13 5.51 -14.36 24.56
N VAL A 14 6.09 -13.77 23.52
CA VAL A 14 5.40 -12.94 22.55
C VAL A 14 5.68 -13.52 21.17
N THR A 15 4.64 -13.90 20.45
CA THR A 15 4.76 -14.48 19.12
C THR A 15 4.02 -13.63 18.12
N ALA A 16 4.72 -13.17 17.09
CA ALA A 16 4.12 -12.48 15.96
C ALA A 16 3.91 -13.45 14.81
N SER A 17 2.72 -13.41 14.21
CA SER A 17 2.36 -14.20 13.04
C SER A 17 2.11 -13.31 11.83
N SER A 18 2.63 -13.75 10.69
CA SER A 18 2.39 -13.10 9.39
C SER A 18 1.20 -13.74 8.67
N SER A 19 0.61 -13.01 7.73
CA SER A 19 -0.40 -13.52 6.80
C SER A 19 0.05 -14.80 6.07
N ASP A 20 1.36 -14.98 5.87
CA ASP A 20 1.98 -16.18 5.27
C ASP A 20 2.17 -17.34 6.27
N LYS A 21 1.57 -17.26 7.47
CA LYS A 21 1.71 -18.25 8.57
C LYS A 21 3.14 -18.45 9.08
N LYS A 22 4.01 -17.48 8.85
CA LYS A 22 5.33 -17.45 9.48
C LYS A 22 5.20 -16.90 10.88
N GLU A 23 5.70 -17.65 11.85
CA GLU A 23 5.74 -17.26 13.26
C GLU A 23 7.14 -16.80 13.64
N LYS A 24 7.21 -15.70 14.37
CA LYS A 24 8.44 -15.14 14.90
C LYS A 24 8.28 -14.87 16.38
N ARG A 25 9.13 -15.50 17.21
CA ARG A 25 9.20 -15.15 18.63
C ARG A 25 9.96 -13.85 18.81
N LEU A 26 9.42 -12.99 19.64
CA LEU A 26 9.97 -11.67 19.91
C LEU A 26 10.76 -11.68 21.24
N PRO A 27 11.76 -10.80 21.38
CA PRO A 27 12.41 -10.59 22.66
C PRO A 27 11.40 -10.03 23.68
N LEU A 28 11.52 -10.44 24.92
CA LEU A 28 10.60 -10.07 26.00
C LEU A 28 10.91 -8.71 26.63
N SER A 29 11.98 -8.05 26.20
CA SER A 29 12.43 -6.75 26.71
C SER A 29 12.92 -5.87 25.59
N GLY A 30 12.72 -4.55 25.73
CA GLY A 30 13.10 -3.53 24.75
C GLY A 30 11.96 -3.14 23.81
N ASN A 31 12.19 -2.09 23.04
CA ASN A 31 11.28 -1.69 21.97
C ASN A 31 11.52 -2.58 20.75
N VAL A 32 10.50 -3.32 20.36
CA VAL A 32 10.57 -4.24 19.21
C VAL A 32 9.89 -3.62 18.02
N GLU A 33 10.62 -3.54 16.91
CA GLU A 33 10.05 -3.12 15.63
C GLU A 33 9.76 -4.34 14.76
N LEU A 34 8.50 -4.45 14.33
CA LEU A 34 7.99 -5.50 13.48
C LEU A 34 7.83 -5.02 12.05
N GLU A 35 8.13 -5.88 11.11
CA GLU A 35 7.83 -5.63 9.71
C GLU A 35 6.30 -5.56 9.47
N SER A 36 5.90 -4.84 8.44
CA SER A 36 4.50 -4.57 8.10
C SER A 36 3.61 -5.79 7.85
N ASN A 37 4.20 -6.96 7.66
CA ASN A 37 3.51 -8.22 7.41
C ASN A 37 3.14 -9.00 8.71
N TYR A 38 3.73 -8.64 9.87
CA TYR A 38 3.44 -9.24 11.16
C TYR A 38 2.38 -8.44 11.90
N ARG A 39 1.11 -8.78 11.70
CA ARG A 39 -0.03 -8.04 12.23
C ARG A 39 -0.84 -8.81 13.28
N ASP A 40 -0.55 -10.06 13.48
CA ASP A 40 -1.19 -10.92 14.49
C ASP A 40 -0.19 -11.21 15.59
N LEU A 41 -0.54 -10.86 16.82
CA LEU A 41 0.31 -11.08 17.99
C LEU A 41 -0.39 -11.94 19.05
N LEU A 42 0.34 -12.90 19.59
CA LEU A 42 -0.05 -13.73 20.71
C LEU A 42 0.86 -13.38 21.89
N PHE A 43 0.25 -12.93 22.97
CA PHE A 43 0.93 -12.64 24.23
C PHE A 43 0.61 -13.75 25.22
N SER A 44 1.63 -14.34 25.84
CA SER A 44 1.48 -15.28 26.96
C SER A 44 2.13 -14.68 28.18
N VAL A 45 1.40 -14.61 29.27
CA VAL A 45 1.88 -14.15 30.58
C VAL A 45 2.07 -15.29 31.52
N SER A 46 2.99 -15.16 32.46
CA SER A 46 3.25 -16.15 33.52
C SER A 46 3.25 -15.48 34.87
N LEU A 47 2.52 -16.08 35.79
CA LEU A 47 2.50 -15.67 37.20
C LEU A 47 2.98 -16.83 38.04
N PRO A 48 4.26 -16.85 38.46
CA PRO A 48 4.79 -17.93 39.31
C PRO A 48 4.08 -17.94 40.67
N HIS A 49 3.89 -19.14 41.21
CA HIS A 49 3.32 -19.41 42.54
C HIS A 49 1.80 -19.15 42.71
N TYR A 50 1.06 -18.84 41.69
CA TYR A 50 -0.39 -18.69 41.79
C TYR A 50 -1.18 -19.85 41.18
N ASN A 51 -2.26 -20.22 41.86
CA ASN A 51 -3.19 -21.21 41.32
C ASN A 51 -4.03 -20.57 40.19
N LYS A 52 -3.94 -21.11 38.98
CA LYS A 52 -4.62 -20.60 37.78
C LYS A 52 -6.13 -20.42 37.92
N LEU A 53 -6.77 -21.09 38.89
CA LEU A 53 -8.21 -21.03 39.11
C LEU A 53 -8.67 -19.77 39.87
N SER A 54 -7.74 -19.04 40.47
CA SER A 54 -8.03 -17.89 41.35
C SER A 54 -7.53 -16.54 40.80
N VAL A 55 -7.15 -16.47 39.53
CA VAL A 55 -6.58 -15.26 38.95
C VAL A 55 -7.35 -14.85 37.72
N HIS A 56 -7.63 -13.55 37.63
CA HIS A 56 -8.18 -12.88 36.45
C HIS A 56 -7.12 -11.95 35.87
N PHE A 57 -7.00 -11.94 34.55
CA PHE A 57 -6.07 -11.09 33.85
C PHE A 57 -6.85 -9.98 33.10
N HIS A 58 -6.43 -8.76 33.33
CA HIS A 58 -6.92 -7.58 32.63
C HIS A 58 -5.87 -7.16 31.62
N TYR A 59 -6.22 -7.21 30.34
CA TYR A 59 -5.34 -6.90 29.23
C TYR A 59 -5.76 -5.60 28.57
N VAL A 60 -4.81 -4.73 28.34
CA VAL A 60 -5.01 -3.45 27.66
C VAL A 60 -3.99 -3.32 26.54
N LEU A 61 -4.43 -3.12 25.32
CA LEU A 61 -3.57 -2.77 24.19
C LEU A 61 -3.92 -1.36 23.72
N GLN A 62 -2.97 -0.44 23.87
CA GLN A 62 -3.08 0.94 23.45
C GLN A 62 -2.17 1.19 22.25
N GLY A 63 -2.61 1.99 21.27
CA GLY A 63 -1.78 2.40 20.16
C GLY A 63 -2.48 2.29 18.80
N GLY A 64 -1.73 2.36 17.73
CA GLY A 64 -2.27 2.40 16.38
C GLY A 64 -3.11 3.66 16.12
N GLN A 65 -4.32 3.49 15.60
CA GLN A 65 -5.21 4.63 15.28
C GLN A 65 -6.16 5.05 16.42
N GLY A 66 -5.85 4.71 17.67
CA GLY A 66 -6.40 5.43 18.81
C GLY A 66 -7.47 4.76 19.66
N MET A 67 -7.75 3.48 19.56
CA MET A 67 -8.68 2.80 20.45
C MET A 67 -7.95 1.80 21.36
N ALA A 68 -8.08 1.95 22.67
CA ALA A 68 -7.61 0.93 23.62
C ALA A 68 -8.51 -0.32 23.49
N LEU A 69 -7.90 -1.47 23.22
CA LEU A 69 -8.57 -2.76 23.27
C LEU A 69 -8.40 -3.35 24.68
N THR A 70 -9.49 -3.54 25.38
CA THR A 70 -9.52 -4.05 26.75
C THR A 70 -10.20 -5.40 26.77
N SER A 71 -9.64 -6.36 27.53
CA SER A 71 -10.19 -7.70 27.68
C SER A 71 -9.91 -8.25 29.07
N ASP A 72 -10.93 -8.85 29.69
CA ASP A 72 -10.82 -9.54 30.97
C ASP A 72 -10.94 -11.05 30.75
N LEU A 73 -9.88 -11.79 31.01
CA LEU A 73 -9.79 -13.22 30.77
C LEU A 73 -9.23 -13.97 32.00
N LYS A 74 -9.60 -15.23 32.10
CA LYS A 74 -8.96 -16.17 33.05
C LYS A 74 -7.74 -16.86 32.46
N GLU A 75 -7.60 -16.78 31.13
CA GLU A 75 -6.52 -17.43 30.41
C GLU A 75 -5.29 -16.50 30.39
N PRO A 76 -4.10 -17.10 30.62
CA PRO A 76 -2.85 -16.36 30.64
C PRO A 76 -2.35 -16.00 29.20
N GLU A 77 -3.22 -16.13 28.23
CA GLU A 77 -2.90 -15.87 26.79
C GLU A 77 -3.97 -15.03 26.15
N ILE A 78 -3.51 -14.06 25.34
CA ILE A 78 -4.40 -13.24 24.54
C ILE A 78 -3.83 -13.05 23.13
N ARG A 79 -4.70 -13.10 22.14
CA ARG A 79 -4.36 -12.88 20.74
C ARG A 79 -5.02 -11.61 20.23
N TYR A 80 -4.22 -10.76 19.61
CA TYR A 80 -4.68 -9.61 18.85
C TYR A 80 -4.40 -9.86 17.37
N GLY A 81 -5.43 -9.77 16.53
CA GLY A 81 -5.33 -10.00 15.09
C GLY A 81 -5.52 -8.72 14.29
N SER A 82 -4.89 -8.67 13.11
CA SER A 82 -5.06 -7.59 12.13
C SER A 82 -4.76 -6.19 12.69
N LEU A 83 -3.73 -6.07 13.51
CA LEU A 83 -3.29 -4.79 14.07
C LEU A 83 -2.85 -3.84 12.95
N ASP A 84 -3.15 -2.55 13.13
CA ASP A 84 -2.72 -1.51 12.21
C ASP A 84 -1.23 -1.15 12.40
N TYR A 85 -0.69 -0.35 11.49
CA TYR A 85 0.68 0.14 11.58
C TYR A 85 0.78 1.24 12.65
N GLY A 86 1.84 1.24 13.43
CA GLY A 86 2.07 2.24 14.46
C GLY A 86 2.73 1.67 15.70
N GLU A 87 2.84 2.52 16.71
CA GLU A 87 3.37 2.16 18.02
C GLU A 87 2.26 1.65 18.93
N TYR A 88 2.58 0.62 19.71
CA TYR A 88 1.67 -0.04 20.63
C TYR A 88 2.31 -0.25 21.99
N THR A 89 1.48 -0.13 23.02
CA THR A 89 1.79 -0.49 24.40
C THR A 89 0.81 -1.56 24.84
N PHE A 90 1.31 -2.74 25.11
CA PHE A 90 0.56 -3.82 25.71
C PHE A 90 0.77 -3.81 27.23
N GLN A 91 -0.31 -3.86 27.98
CA GLN A 91 -0.31 -3.88 29.43
C GLN A 91 -1.16 -5.07 29.91
N ALA A 92 -0.63 -5.85 30.82
CA ALA A 92 -1.35 -6.94 31.48
C ALA A 92 -1.27 -6.79 32.98
N GLU A 93 -2.42 -6.88 33.62
CA GLU A 93 -2.57 -6.82 35.07
C GLU A 93 -3.22 -8.12 35.56
N ALA A 94 -2.76 -8.64 36.66
CA ALA A 94 -3.32 -9.83 37.29
C ALA A 94 -4.01 -9.45 38.61
N TYR A 95 -5.23 -10.00 38.80
CA TYR A 95 -6.06 -9.76 39.98
C TYR A 95 -6.45 -11.09 40.61
N ASN A 96 -6.48 -11.15 41.97
CA ASN A 96 -7.00 -12.28 42.71
C ASN A 96 -8.54 -12.20 42.81
N ASP A 97 -9.17 -13.25 43.37
CA ASP A 97 -10.63 -13.31 43.58
C ASP A 97 -11.16 -12.21 44.53
N LEU A 98 -10.29 -11.56 45.28
CA LEU A 98 -10.64 -10.42 46.16
C LEU A 98 -10.57 -9.06 45.41
N GLY A 99 -10.23 -9.06 44.11
CA GLY A 99 -10.06 -7.85 43.32
C GLY A 99 -8.78 -7.09 43.62
N GLN A 100 -7.81 -7.70 44.29
CA GLN A 100 -6.53 -7.06 44.56
C GLN A 100 -5.57 -7.32 43.40
N LYS A 101 -4.86 -6.28 42.94
CA LYS A 101 -3.82 -6.37 41.93
C LYS A 101 -2.60 -7.09 42.51
N ILE A 102 -2.20 -8.15 41.86
CA ILE A 102 -1.09 -9.02 42.30
C ILE A 102 0.12 -8.96 41.36
N GLY A 103 0.01 -8.33 40.23
CA GLY A 103 1.11 -8.10 39.31
C GLY A 103 0.72 -7.30 38.08
N GLU A 104 1.73 -6.72 37.45
CA GLU A 104 1.57 -6.02 36.17
C GLU A 104 2.79 -6.25 35.29
N VAL A 105 2.60 -6.15 33.97
CA VAL A 105 3.67 -6.17 32.99
C VAL A 105 3.30 -5.28 31.83
N GLU A 106 4.28 -4.57 31.31
CA GLU A 106 4.14 -3.68 30.17
C GLU A 106 5.13 -4.07 29.09
N TYR A 107 4.68 -3.95 27.82
CA TYR A 107 5.49 -4.30 26.65
C TYR A 107 5.23 -3.34 25.50
N HIS A 108 6.31 -2.76 24.96
CA HIS A 108 6.25 -1.80 23.86
C HIS A 108 6.70 -2.44 22.56
N PHE A 109 5.95 -2.21 21.50
CA PHE A 109 6.32 -2.64 20.16
C PHE A 109 5.77 -1.68 19.09
N ALA A 110 6.36 -1.72 17.92
CA ALA A 110 5.92 -0.94 16.78
C ALA A 110 5.76 -1.85 15.55
N ILE A 111 4.73 -1.59 14.76
CA ILE A 111 4.52 -2.24 13.47
C ILE A 111 4.86 -1.23 12.37
N ALA A 112 5.92 -1.50 11.61
CA ALA A 112 6.39 -0.62 10.56
C ALA A 112 5.38 -0.46 9.43
N ARG A 113 5.30 0.73 8.86
CA ARG A 113 4.50 0.97 7.66
C ARG A 113 5.19 0.40 6.43
N PRO A 114 4.45 -0.23 5.50
CA PRO A 114 5.06 -0.72 4.27
C PRO A 114 5.56 0.47 3.41
N PHE A 115 6.67 0.25 2.70
CA PHE A 115 7.35 1.29 1.92
C PHE A 115 6.47 1.94 0.84
N TYR A 116 5.48 1.20 0.29
CA TYR A 116 4.57 1.71 -0.75
C TYR A 116 3.54 2.73 -0.23
N LEU A 117 3.37 2.86 1.09
CA LEU A 117 2.59 3.91 1.76
C LEU A 117 3.45 5.09 2.23
N SER A 118 4.74 5.11 1.89
CA SER A 118 5.64 6.22 2.18
C SER A 118 5.34 7.44 1.30
N TYR A 119 5.60 8.64 1.81
CA TYR A 119 5.52 9.88 1.02
C TYR A 119 6.38 9.84 -0.26
N TYR A 120 7.53 9.17 -0.21
CA TYR A 120 8.40 8.99 -1.38
C TYR A 120 7.75 8.13 -2.46
N ALA A 121 7.01 7.10 -2.07
CA ALA A 121 6.25 6.26 -2.99
C ALA A 121 5.14 7.07 -3.69
N PHE A 122 4.40 7.91 -2.95
CA PHE A 122 3.39 8.79 -3.54
C PHE A 122 3.99 9.80 -4.52
N ALA A 123 5.13 10.40 -4.20
CA ALA A 123 5.85 11.28 -5.11
C ALA A 123 6.25 10.55 -6.41
N LEU A 124 6.76 9.33 -6.29
CA LEU A 124 7.10 8.48 -7.44
C LEU A 124 5.87 8.17 -8.29
N TYR A 125 4.74 7.79 -7.67
CA TYR A 125 3.50 7.52 -8.40
C TYR A 125 3.00 8.74 -9.16
N LEU A 126 3.11 9.93 -8.58
CA LEU A 126 2.73 11.19 -9.25
C LEU A 126 3.61 11.46 -10.46
N ILE A 127 4.92 11.25 -10.35
CA ILE A 127 5.87 11.42 -11.47
C ILE A 127 5.54 10.44 -12.59
N VAL A 128 5.34 9.16 -12.27
CA VAL A 128 4.99 8.13 -13.26
C VAL A 128 3.66 8.45 -13.95
N LEU A 129 2.65 8.87 -13.19
CA LEU A 129 1.35 9.25 -13.75
C LEU A 129 1.47 10.45 -14.72
N THR A 130 2.23 11.47 -14.33
CA THR A 130 2.47 12.66 -15.18
C THR A 130 3.20 12.28 -16.46
N ALA A 131 4.23 11.43 -16.37
CA ALA A 131 4.96 10.94 -17.53
C ALA A 131 4.06 10.13 -18.48
N LEU A 132 3.18 9.27 -17.96
CA LEU A 132 2.21 8.52 -18.75
C LEU A 132 1.24 9.45 -19.50
N VAL A 133 0.69 10.44 -18.82
CA VAL A 133 -0.22 11.42 -19.43
C VAL A 133 0.49 12.20 -20.54
N TYR A 134 1.72 12.65 -20.29
CA TYR A 134 2.54 13.35 -21.29
C TYR A 134 2.82 12.46 -22.50
N PHE A 135 3.26 11.23 -22.30
CA PHE A 135 3.55 10.29 -23.38
C PHE A 135 2.31 9.96 -24.21
N PHE A 136 1.18 9.71 -23.53
CA PHE A 136 -0.09 9.43 -24.20
C PHE A 136 -0.61 10.61 -25.01
N SER A 137 -0.50 11.83 -24.48
CA SER A 137 -0.86 13.06 -25.17
C SER A 137 -0.02 13.27 -26.44
N LYS A 138 1.29 13.10 -26.33
CA LYS A 138 2.21 13.21 -27.45
C LYS A 138 1.96 12.13 -28.52
N TRP A 139 1.68 10.92 -28.10
CA TRP A 139 1.36 9.82 -29.03
C TRP A 139 0.06 10.10 -29.81
N ARG A 140 -0.99 10.61 -29.14
CA ARG A 140 -2.22 11.04 -29.83
C ARG A 140 -1.97 12.19 -30.81
N ALA A 141 -1.19 13.19 -30.40
CA ALA A 141 -0.85 14.33 -31.27
C ALA A 141 -0.10 13.88 -32.52
N ASN A 142 0.88 13.02 -32.41
CA ASN A 142 1.64 12.50 -33.53
C ASN A 142 0.75 11.72 -34.51
N ARG A 143 -0.17 10.88 -34.02
CA ARG A 143 -1.14 10.16 -34.87
C ARG A 143 -2.10 11.11 -35.62
N ALA A 144 -2.50 12.21 -34.99
CA ALA A 144 -3.34 13.22 -35.63
C ALA A 144 -2.59 13.96 -36.73
N MET A 145 -1.31 14.27 -36.51
CA MET A 145 -0.44 14.90 -37.50
C MET A 145 -0.22 14.03 -38.75
N GLU A 146 0.04 12.72 -38.54
CA GLU A 146 0.23 11.78 -39.66
C GLU A 146 -1.01 11.67 -40.54
N LYS A 147 -2.21 11.69 -39.95
CA LYS A 147 -3.47 11.69 -40.76
C LYS A 147 -3.60 12.95 -41.60
N LYS A 148 -3.37 14.12 -41.03
CA LYS A 148 -3.41 15.38 -41.77
C LYS A 148 -2.38 15.40 -42.89
N ARG A 149 -1.17 14.93 -42.64
CA ARG A 149 -0.12 14.89 -43.66
C ARG A 149 -0.52 14.03 -44.86
N LYS A 150 -1.11 12.86 -44.63
CA LYS A 150 -1.62 11.98 -45.68
C LYS A 150 -2.78 12.62 -46.48
N GLU A 151 -3.66 13.37 -45.82
CA GLU A 151 -4.73 14.13 -46.46
C GLU A 151 -4.16 15.23 -47.38
N TYR A 152 -3.19 16.02 -46.92
CA TYR A 152 -2.53 17.04 -47.75
C TYR A 152 -1.76 16.43 -48.92
N GLU A 153 -1.06 15.33 -48.76
CA GLU A 153 -0.36 14.62 -49.82
C GLU A 153 -1.36 14.08 -50.87
N ALA A 154 -2.50 13.55 -50.46
CA ALA A 154 -3.56 13.11 -51.36
C ALA A 154 -4.21 14.26 -52.15
N GLU A 155 -4.47 15.41 -51.50
CA GLU A 155 -4.99 16.59 -52.16
C GLU A 155 -4.01 17.14 -53.22
N GLN A 156 -2.72 17.23 -52.90
CA GLN A 156 -1.69 17.66 -53.85
C GLN A 156 -1.59 16.74 -55.08
N VAL A 157 -1.65 15.43 -54.86
CA VAL A 157 -1.67 14.45 -55.95
C VAL A 157 -2.88 14.65 -56.85
N GLN A 158 -4.06 14.84 -56.27
CA GLN A 158 -5.27 15.12 -57.06
C GLN A 158 -5.20 16.44 -57.85
N GLN A 159 -4.67 17.52 -57.26
CA GLN A 159 -4.46 18.78 -57.97
C GLN A 159 -3.50 18.64 -59.14
N ASN A 160 -2.39 17.92 -58.92
CA ASN A 160 -1.42 17.67 -59.98
C ASN A 160 -2.01 16.84 -61.14
N ILE A 161 -2.86 15.85 -60.85
CA ILE A 161 -3.57 15.07 -61.87
C ILE A 161 -4.50 16.00 -62.70
N LYS A 162 -5.30 16.82 -62.02
CA LYS A 162 -6.21 17.76 -62.71
C LYS A 162 -5.46 18.76 -63.56
N MET A 163 -4.34 19.30 -63.13
CA MET A 163 -3.52 20.20 -63.93
C MET A 163 -2.97 19.49 -65.16
N ARG A 164 -2.46 18.27 -65.07
CA ARG A 164 -1.99 17.50 -66.22
C ARG A 164 -3.10 17.19 -67.24
N GLU A 165 -4.29 16.86 -66.74
CA GLU A 165 -5.46 16.65 -67.61
C GLU A 165 -5.81 17.93 -68.36
N GLN A 166 -5.79 19.08 -67.71
CA GLN A 166 -6.03 20.39 -68.39
C GLN A 166 -4.95 20.73 -69.40
N GLU A 167 -3.69 20.53 -69.08
CA GLU A 167 -2.58 20.73 -70.02
C GLU A 167 -2.72 19.81 -71.26
N HIS A 168 -3.10 18.56 -71.05
CA HIS A 168 -3.33 17.64 -72.17
C HIS A 168 -4.50 18.07 -73.05
N LEU A 169 -5.60 18.54 -72.49
CA LEU A 169 -6.75 19.06 -73.24
C LEU A 169 -6.38 20.30 -74.06
N ILE A 170 -5.62 21.23 -73.45
CA ILE A 170 -5.13 22.41 -74.15
C ILE A 170 -4.24 22.03 -75.32
N THR A 171 -3.35 21.10 -75.14
CA THR A 171 -2.45 20.61 -76.23
C THR A 171 -3.20 19.95 -77.34
N LEU A 172 -4.24 19.16 -77.08
CA LEU A 172 -5.12 18.57 -78.09
C LEU A 172 -5.90 19.59 -78.82
N GLN A 173 -6.44 20.64 -78.19
CA GLN A 173 -7.13 21.75 -78.86
C GLN A 173 -6.20 22.51 -79.75
N GLN A 174 -4.96 22.78 -79.34
CA GLN A 174 -3.97 23.46 -80.21
C GLN A 174 -3.61 22.66 -81.44
N GLN A 175 -3.47 21.33 -81.34
CA GLN A 175 -3.23 20.43 -82.44
C GLN A 175 -4.40 20.49 -83.44
N GLN A 176 -5.64 20.41 -82.98
CA GLN A 176 -6.84 20.51 -83.85
C GLN A 176 -6.94 21.80 -84.53
N LEU A 177 -6.59 22.92 -83.92
CA LEU A 177 -6.58 24.23 -84.54
C LEU A 177 -5.53 24.35 -85.70
N LEU A 178 -4.32 23.80 -85.44
CA LEU A 178 -3.26 23.75 -86.43
C LEU A 178 -3.61 22.85 -87.63
N GLU A 179 -4.27 21.74 -87.43
CA GLU A 179 -4.76 20.85 -88.48
C GLU A 179 -5.88 21.56 -89.32
N ALA A 180 -6.74 22.36 -88.65
CA ALA A 180 -7.79 23.09 -89.33
C ALA A 180 -7.26 24.25 -90.14
N GLU A 181 -6.11 24.89 -89.80
CA GLU A 181 -5.47 25.95 -90.56
C GLU A 181 -4.67 25.41 -91.77
N LEU A 182 -4.28 24.14 -91.77
CA LEU A 182 -3.51 23.52 -92.85
C LEU A 182 -4.36 22.84 -93.95
N SER A 183 -5.67 22.74 -93.75
CA SER A 183 -6.60 22.10 -94.68
C SER A 183 -7.34 23.16 -95.50
#